data_665ab61cb98bfed1e105fb076835b40f
#
_entry.id   665ab61cb98bfed1e105fb076835b40f
#
_cell.length_a   1.000
_cell.length_b   1.000
_cell.length_c   1.000
_cell.angle_alpha   90.00
_cell.angle_beta   90.00
_cell.angle_gamma   90.00
#
_symmetry.space_group_name_H-M   'P 1'
#
loop_
_entity.id
_entity.type
_entity.pdbx_description
1 polymer ?
#
loop_
_entity_poly.entity_id
_entity_poly.type
_entity_poly.pdbx_seq_one_letter_code
_entity_poly.pdbx_strand_id
1 'polypeptide(L)'
;MSFRPGSRIFNTFRAYYGQPILRRRVGTTATPEQSGIAKLWNSPVGPKTVHFWAPIMKWGLVIAGASDLTRPADQLSLNTNAALMCTGLIWTRWCFVIRPKNMFLAAVNFFLFLTGATQVSRILSWQRSVKDTEGQAVEEGKVLEGELKGTAKKAEKIIKS
;
A
#
# COMPACT_ATOMS: atom_id res chain seq x y z
N MET A 1 -26.19 -72.97 -28.11
CA MET A 1 -25.77 -72.19 -26.88
C MET A 1 -24.89 -71.07 -27.34
N SER A 2 -25.44 -69.83 -27.42
CA SER A 2 -24.72 -68.64 -27.89
C SER A 2 -24.19 -67.87 -26.69
N PHE A 3 -22.87 -67.90 -26.53
CA PHE A 3 -22.16 -67.19 -25.47
C PHE A 3 -21.98 -65.71 -25.88
N ARG A 4 -22.71 -64.77 -25.28
CA ARG A 4 -22.48 -63.31 -25.46
C ARG A 4 -21.60 -62.78 -24.33
N PRO A 5 -20.29 -62.59 -24.51
CA PRO A 5 -19.39 -62.16 -23.43
C PRO A 5 -19.41 -60.65 -23.14
N GLY A 6 -20.23 -59.85 -23.82
CA GLY A 6 -20.20 -58.38 -23.67
C GLY A 6 -21.07 -57.77 -22.56
N SER A 7 -22.02 -58.52 -22.00
CA SER A 7 -23.04 -57.97 -21.11
C SER A 7 -22.56 -57.74 -19.65
N ARG A 8 -21.53 -58.45 -19.21
CA ARG A 8 -21.06 -58.35 -17.80
C ARG A 8 -20.20 -57.13 -17.57
N ILE A 9 -19.38 -56.70 -18.52
CA ILE A 9 -18.51 -55.54 -18.40
C ILE A 9 -19.33 -54.25 -18.37
N PHE A 10 -20.37 -54.15 -19.21
CA PHE A 10 -21.27 -52.98 -19.22
C PHE A 10 -22.09 -52.82 -17.94
N ASN A 11 -22.51 -53.93 -17.34
CA ASN A 11 -23.25 -53.87 -16.06
C ASN A 11 -22.37 -53.48 -14.87
N THR A 12 -21.10 -53.82 -14.86
CA THR A 12 -20.14 -53.42 -13.82
C THR A 12 -19.81 -51.94 -13.93
N PHE A 13 -19.65 -51.41 -15.14
CA PHE A 13 -19.47 -49.98 -15.36
C PHE A 13 -20.70 -49.14 -14.95
N ARG A 14 -21.90 -49.64 -15.24
CA ARG A 14 -23.16 -48.95 -14.86
C ARG A 14 -23.36 -48.96 -13.35
N ALA A 15 -22.91 -49.99 -12.64
CA ALA A 15 -22.97 -50.07 -11.19
C ALA A 15 -21.97 -49.09 -10.52
N TYR A 16 -20.84 -48.85 -11.18
CA TYR A 16 -19.81 -47.94 -10.63
C TYR A 16 -20.12 -46.45 -10.88
N TYR A 17 -20.72 -46.11 -12.03
CA TYR A 17 -21.09 -44.73 -12.39
C TYR A 17 -22.54 -44.36 -12.11
N GLY A 18 -23.38 -45.32 -11.79
CA GLY A 18 -24.81 -45.15 -11.58
C GLY A 18 -25.22 -45.00 -10.09
N GLN A 19 -24.29 -44.76 -9.20
CA GLN A 19 -24.65 -44.42 -7.82
C GLN A 19 -25.37 -43.08 -7.86
N PRO A 20 -26.67 -43.01 -7.47
CA PRO A 20 -27.31 -41.71 -7.24
C PRO A 20 -26.50 -41.04 -6.17
N ILE A 21 -25.87 -39.90 -6.49
CA ILE A 21 -25.34 -39.00 -5.50
C ILE A 21 -26.56 -38.64 -4.65
N LEU A 22 -26.72 -39.37 -3.55
CA LEU A 22 -27.60 -38.98 -2.47
C LEU A 22 -27.16 -37.60 -2.06
N ARG A 23 -27.76 -36.59 -2.70
CA ARG A 23 -27.73 -35.22 -2.24
C ARG A 23 -28.25 -35.28 -0.83
N ARG A 24 -27.31 -35.48 0.11
CA ARG A 24 -27.56 -35.31 1.52
C ARG A 24 -28.17 -33.91 1.63
N ARG A 25 -29.49 -33.83 1.66
CA ARG A 25 -30.16 -32.63 2.15
C ARG A 25 -29.62 -32.47 3.55
N VAL A 26 -28.55 -31.66 3.68
CA VAL A 26 -28.19 -31.07 4.95
C VAL A 26 -29.47 -30.32 5.31
N GLY A 27 -30.24 -30.93 6.19
CA GLY A 27 -31.42 -30.29 6.77
C GLY A 27 -30.90 -28.97 7.28
N THR A 28 -31.38 -27.91 6.68
CA THR A 28 -31.30 -26.58 7.25
C THR A 28 -32.10 -26.67 8.53
N THR A 29 -31.45 -27.11 9.59
CA THR A 29 -31.92 -26.78 10.95
C THR A 29 -31.96 -25.27 10.93
N ALA A 30 -33.19 -24.74 10.93
CA ALA A 30 -33.44 -23.33 11.09
C ALA A 30 -32.80 -22.93 12.41
N THR A 31 -31.55 -22.49 12.31
CA THR A 31 -30.85 -21.82 13.42
C THR A 31 -31.71 -20.60 13.72
N PRO A 32 -32.12 -20.36 14.96
CA PRO A 32 -32.91 -19.19 15.31
C PRO A 32 -32.21 -17.97 14.70
N GLU A 33 -33.00 -17.11 14.09
CA GLU A 33 -32.54 -15.90 13.40
C GLU A 33 -31.74 -15.07 14.40
N GLN A 34 -30.43 -15.31 14.41
CA GLN A 34 -29.52 -14.54 15.25
C GLN A 34 -29.58 -13.11 14.74
N SER A 35 -29.83 -12.16 15.63
CA SER A 35 -29.85 -10.74 15.33
C SER A 35 -28.59 -10.41 14.50
N GLY A 36 -28.71 -9.51 13.51
CA GLY A 36 -27.62 -9.22 12.57
C GLY A 36 -26.27 -8.97 13.24
N ILE A 37 -26.27 -8.42 14.45
CA ILE A 37 -25.08 -8.18 15.30
C ILE A 37 -24.46 -9.49 15.79
N ALA A 38 -25.25 -10.46 16.26
CA ALA A 38 -24.75 -11.77 16.70
C ALA A 38 -24.19 -12.58 15.53
N LYS A 39 -24.76 -12.43 14.34
CA LYS A 39 -24.30 -13.04 13.10
C LYS A 39 -22.97 -12.46 12.64
N LEU A 40 -22.79 -11.14 12.74
CA LEU A 40 -21.53 -10.44 12.52
C LEU A 40 -20.47 -10.84 13.56
N TRP A 41 -20.86 -10.96 14.83
CA TRP A 41 -19.94 -11.29 15.92
C TRP A 41 -19.37 -12.71 15.82
N ASN A 42 -20.15 -13.66 15.35
CA ASN A 42 -19.77 -15.06 15.18
C ASN A 42 -19.32 -15.41 13.73
N SER A 43 -19.27 -14.43 12.85
CA SER A 43 -18.81 -14.58 11.47
C SER A 43 -17.32 -14.92 11.43
N PRO A 44 -16.84 -15.76 10.47
CA PRO A 44 -15.41 -16.00 10.26
C PRO A 44 -14.63 -14.75 9.83
N VAL A 45 -15.33 -13.65 9.51
CA VAL A 45 -14.76 -12.32 9.16
C VAL A 45 -15.16 -11.28 10.20
N GLY A 46 -15.69 -11.72 11.35
CA GLY A 46 -16.19 -10.85 12.41
C GLY A 46 -15.09 -10.20 13.26
N PRO A 47 -15.49 -9.29 14.19
CA PRO A 47 -14.54 -8.51 15.01
C PRO A 47 -13.65 -9.35 15.94
N LYS A 48 -13.91 -10.66 16.08
CA LYS A 48 -13.05 -11.58 16.81
C LYS A 48 -11.86 -12.09 16.00
N THR A 49 -11.81 -11.83 14.70
CA THR A 49 -10.78 -12.36 13.80
C THR A 49 -9.75 -11.29 13.43
N VAL A 50 -8.49 -11.75 13.27
CA VAL A 50 -7.37 -10.89 12.81
C VAL A 50 -7.68 -10.26 11.45
N HIS A 51 -8.45 -10.92 10.60
CA HIS A 51 -8.86 -10.42 9.28
C HIS A 51 -9.70 -9.15 9.34
N PHE A 52 -10.41 -8.91 10.45
CA PHE A 52 -11.15 -7.68 10.68
C PHE A 52 -10.25 -6.55 11.18
N TRP A 53 -9.33 -6.87 12.10
CA TRP A 53 -8.46 -5.87 12.73
C TRP A 53 -7.31 -5.43 11.82
N ALA A 54 -6.79 -6.31 10.95
CA ALA A 54 -5.68 -5.98 10.08
C ALA A 54 -5.97 -4.77 9.15
N PRO A 55 -7.12 -4.67 8.45
CA PRO A 55 -7.47 -3.48 7.69
C PRO A 55 -7.64 -2.23 8.58
N ILE A 56 -8.24 -2.38 9.77
CA ILE A 56 -8.46 -1.24 10.70
C ILE A 56 -7.12 -0.65 11.14
N MET A 57 -6.15 -1.49 11.50
CA MET A 57 -4.79 -1.04 11.85
C MET A 57 -4.10 -0.32 10.70
N LYS A 58 -4.31 -0.78 9.47
CA LYS A 58 -3.81 -0.07 8.27
C LYS A 58 -4.47 1.29 8.06
N TRP A 59 -5.74 1.44 8.39
CA TRP A 59 -6.38 2.76 8.40
C TRP A 59 -5.75 3.72 9.40
N GLY A 60 -5.35 3.21 10.58
CA GLY A 60 -4.57 3.98 11.54
C GLY A 60 -3.27 4.53 10.93
N LEU A 61 -2.57 3.71 10.14
CA LEU A 61 -1.36 4.13 9.43
C LEU A 61 -1.64 5.20 8.36
N VAL A 62 -2.77 5.11 7.64
CA VAL A 62 -3.19 6.14 6.66
C VAL A 62 -3.49 7.46 7.35
N ILE A 63 -4.18 7.43 8.50
CA ILE A 63 -4.48 8.63 9.29
C ILE A 63 -3.20 9.25 9.83
N ALA A 64 -2.26 8.46 10.35
CA ALA A 64 -0.95 8.93 10.78
C ALA A 64 -0.18 9.58 9.63
N GLY A 65 -0.14 8.96 8.45
CA GLY A 65 0.47 9.54 7.26
C GLY A 65 -0.21 10.82 6.79
N ALA A 66 -1.53 10.92 6.92
CA ALA A 66 -2.27 12.16 6.65
C ALA A 66 -1.95 13.26 7.68
N SER A 67 -1.77 12.90 8.95
CA SER A 67 -1.33 13.84 9.97
C SER A 67 0.08 14.39 9.70
N ASP A 68 0.94 13.59 9.10
CA ASP A 68 2.29 14.03 8.70
C ASP A 68 2.26 15.10 7.59
N LEU A 69 1.13 15.30 6.88
CA LEU A 69 0.96 16.41 5.93
C LEU A 69 1.02 17.78 6.58
N THR A 70 0.71 17.87 7.87
CA THR A 70 0.79 19.11 8.65
C THR A 70 2.22 19.43 9.11
N ARG A 71 3.12 18.45 9.08
CA ARG A 71 4.51 18.64 9.45
C ARG A 71 5.32 19.34 8.36
N PRO A 72 6.34 20.13 8.71
CA PRO A 72 7.25 20.72 7.75
C PRO A 72 8.09 19.62 7.05
N ALA A 73 8.46 19.88 5.79
CA ALA A 73 9.10 18.88 4.93
C ALA A 73 10.51 18.48 5.38
N ASP A 74 11.19 19.32 6.14
CA ASP A 74 12.54 19.09 6.71
C ASP A 74 12.57 17.95 7.75
N GLN A 75 11.46 17.76 8.48
CA GLN A 75 11.34 16.71 9.51
C GLN A 75 10.90 15.35 8.96
N LEU A 76 10.59 15.27 7.67
CA LEU A 76 10.08 14.08 7.03
C LEU A 76 11.21 13.23 6.42
N SER A 77 11.21 11.93 6.73
CA SER A 77 12.14 10.97 6.11
C SER A 77 11.71 10.60 4.70
N LEU A 78 12.54 10.91 3.71
CA LEU A 78 12.31 10.51 2.32
C LEU A 78 12.22 8.99 2.18
N ASN A 79 13.12 8.25 2.82
CA ASN A 79 13.19 6.80 2.72
C ASN A 79 11.92 6.12 3.26
N THR A 80 11.41 6.57 4.40
CA THR A 80 10.18 6.04 5.01
C THR A 80 8.98 6.29 4.11
N ASN A 81 8.82 7.51 3.60
CA ASN A 81 7.68 7.86 2.74
C ASN A 81 7.76 7.18 1.36
N ALA A 82 8.97 7.02 0.80
CA ALA A 82 9.17 6.25 -0.43
C ALA A 82 8.82 4.76 -0.23
N ALA A 83 9.21 4.16 0.89
CA ALA A 83 8.85 2.78 1.23
C ALA A 83 7.33 2.61 1.39
N LEU A 84 6.65 3.54 2.06
CA LEU A 84 5.18 3.53 2.19
C LEU A 84 4.50 3.65 0.83
N MET A 85 4.97 4.55 -0.03
CA MET A 85 4.47 4.72 -1.39
C MET A 85 4.60 3.44 -2.21
N CYS A 86 5.80 2.85 -2.26
CA CYS A 86 6.05 1.60 -3.00
C CYS A 86 5.20 0.44 -2.45
N THR A 87 5.16 0.28 -1.13
CA THR A 87 4.36 -0.75 -0.47
C THR A 87 2.87 -0.59 -0.78
N GLY A 88 2.34 0.62 -0.68
CA GLY A 88 0.95 0.93 -0.99
C GLY A 88 0.60 0.60 -2.45
N LEU A 89 1.48 0.93 -3.39
CA LEU A 89 1.28 0.64 -4.82
C LEU A 89 1.24 -0.86 -5.10
N ILE A 90 2.25 -1.60 -4.60
CA ILE A 90 2.37 -3.05 -4.81
C ILE A 90 1.16 -3.77 -4.22
N TRP A 91 0.80 -3.48 -2.96
CA TRP A 91 -0.34 -4.12 -2.30
C TRP A 91 -1.69 -3.77 -2.93
N THR A 92 -1.86 -2.55 -3.42
CA THR A 92 -3.06 -2.18 -4.18
C THR A 92 -3.24 -3.10 -5.38
N ARG A 93 -2.19 -3.28 -6.18
CA ARG A 93 -2.22 -4.19 -7.33
C ARG A 93 -2.52 -5.64 -6.90
N TRP A 94 -1.84 -6.14 -5.85
CA TRP A 94 -2.04 -7.51 -5.36
C TRP A 94 -3.47 -7.76 -4.90
N CYS A 95 -4.13 -6.79 -4.26
CA CYS A 95 -5.52 -6.92 -3.82
C CYS A 95 -6.50 -7.16 -4.97
N PHE A 96 -6.18 -6.72 -6.19
CA PHE A 96 -6.99 -7.00 -7.38
C PHE A 96 -6.70 -8.36 -8.00
N VAL A 97 -5.50 -8.89 -7.83
CA VAL A 97 -5.05 -10.17 -8.40
C VAL A 97 -5.48 -11.35 -7.52
N ILE A 98 -5.44 -11.20 -6.20
CA ILE A 98 -5.79 -12.25 -5.23
C ILE A 98 -7.30 -12.58 -5.28
N ARG A 99 -7.63 -13.84 -5.18
CA ARG A 99 -9.01 -14.30 -5.05
C ARG A 99 -9.22 -14.92 -3.66
N PRO A 100 -10.27 -14.55 -2.90
CA PRO A 100 -11.29 -13.54 -3.21
C PRO A 100 -10.73 -12.11 -3.18
N LYS A 101 -11.23 -11.23 -4.07
CA LYS A 101 -10.80 -9.83 -4.15
C LYS A 101 -11.19 -9.08 -2.87
N ASN A 102 -10.24 -8.42 -2.26
CA ASN A 102 -10.48 -7.60 -1.07
C ASN A 102 -10.42 -6.11 -1.43
N MET A 103 -11.56 -5.56 -1.87
CA MET A 103 -11.68 -4.16 -2.28
C MET A 103 -11.41 -3.19 -1.13
N PHE A 104 -11.79 -3.57 0.09
CA PHE A 104 -11.54 -2.74 1.28
C PHE A 104 -10.04 -2.59 1.56
N LEU A 105 -9.29 -3.69 1.47
CA LEU A 105 -7.83 -3.68 1.62
C LEU A 105 -7.15 -2.94 0.46
N ALA A 106 -7.69 -3.04 -0.76
CA ALA A 106 -7.19 -2.28 -1.92
C ALA A 106 -7.32 -0.78 -1.68
N ALA A 107 -8.48 -0.31 -1.21
CA ALA A 107 -8.72 1.10 -0.91
C ALA A 107 -7.73 1.65 0.12
N VAL A 108 -7.54 0.96 1.25
CA VAL A 108 -6.59 1.36 2.29
C VAL A 108 -5.16 1.50 1.74
N ASN A 109 -4.71 0.53 0.95
CA ASN A 109 -3.36 0.58 0.37
C ASN A 109 -3.23 1.67 -0.68
N PHE A 110 -4.28 1.96 -1.44
CA PHE A 110 -4.30 3.05 -2.39
C PHE A 110 -4.19 4.42 -1.69
N PHE A 111 -4.92 4.63 -0.59
CA PHE A 111 -4.76 5.85 0.21
C PHE A 111 -3.36 5.96 0.81
N LEU A 112 -2.77 4.86 1.26
CA LEU A 112 -1.39 4.83 1.74
C LEU A 112 -0.39 5.22 0.64
N PHE A 113 -0.60 4.76 -0.59
CA PHE A 113 0.17 5.18 -1.75
C PHE A 113 0.04 6.68 -2.01
N LEU A 114 -1.18 7.24 -2.00
CA LEU A 114 -1.42 8.66 -2.24
C LEU A 114 -0.74 9.55 -1.19
N THR A 115 -0.86 9.20 0.09
CA THR A 115 -0.20 9.94 1.18
C THR A 115 1.32 9.87 1.05
N GLY A 116 1.88 8.70 0.78
CA GLY A 116 3.31 8.54 0.54
C GLY A 116 3.81 9.34 -0.67
N ALA A 117 3.08 9.33 -1.79
CA ALA A 117 3.42 10.06 -3.00
C ALA A 117 3.42 11.59 -2.78
N THR A 118 2.41 12.11 -2.10
CA THR A 118 2.35 13.53 -1.73
C THR A 118 3.50 13.93 -0.81
N GLN A 119 3.84 13.12 0.17
CA GLN A 119 4.97 13.41 1.06
C GLN A 119 6.31 13.38 0.31
N VAL A 120 6.56 12.39 -0.52
CA VAL A 120 7.76 12.31 -1.34
C VAL A 120 7.89 13.53 -2.24
N SER A 121 6.83 13.96 -2.90
CA SER A 121 6.84 15.14 -3.77
C SER A 121 7.17 16.43 -2.98
N ARG A 122 6.61 16.60 -1.79
CA ARG A 122 6.90 17.73 -0.89
C ARG A 122 8.36 17.76 -0.45
N ILE A 123 8.90 16.62 -0.02
CA ILE A 123 10.30 16.51 0.39
C ILE A 123 11.24 16.83 -0.78
N LEU A 124 10.98 16.30 -1.96
CA LEU A 124 11.81 16.57 -3.14
C LEU A 124 11.76 18.04 -3.56
N SER A 125 10.58 18.67 -3.51
CA SER A 125 10.44 20.11 -3.79
C SER A 125 11.22 20.95 -2.79
N TRP A 126 11.12 20.63 -1.51
CA TRP A 126 11.87 21.31 -0.45
C TRP A 126 13.38 21.13 -0.63
N GLN A 127 13.87 19.92 -0.91
CA GLN A 127 15.28 19.66 -1.16
C GLN A 127 15.83 20.44 -2.37
N ARG A 128 15.04 20.60 -3.42
CA ARG A 128 15.41 21.42 -4.58
C ARG A 128 15.55 22.90 -4.18
N SER A 129 14.56 23.44 -3.48
CA SER A 129 14.60 24.84 -3.02
C SER A 129 15.80 25.11 -2.13
N VAL A 130 16.15 24.22 -1.22
CA VAL A 130 17.32 24.37 -0.35
C VAL A 130 18.61 24.37 -1.18
N LYS A 131 18.77 23.45 -2.12
CA LYS A 131 19.95 23.40 -3.00
C LYS A 131 20.08 24.64 -3.89
N ASP A 132 18.97 25.14 -4.40
CA ASP A 132 18.97 26.37 -5.20
C ASP A 132 19.38 27.57 -4.34
N THR A 133 18.88 27.67 -3.10
CA THR A 133 19.26 28.74 -2.16
C THR A 133 20.73 28.65 -1.72
N GLU A 134 21.22 27.43 -1.43
CA GLU A 134 22.64 27.22 -1.12
C GLU A 134 23.55 27.58 -2.31
N GLY A 135 23.11 27.24 -3.53
CA GLY A 135 23.82 27.61 -4.76
C GLY A 135 23.93 29.12 -4.92
N GLN A 136 22.83 29.86 -4.72
CA GLN A 136 22.81 31.32 -4.77
C GLN A 136 23.70 31.96 -3.69
N ALA A 137 23.63 31.50 -2.47
CA ALA A 137 24.43 32.01 -1.36
C ALA A 137 25.95 31.79 -1.61
N VAL A 138 26.34 30.68 -2.19
CA VAL A 138 27.73 30.41 -2.57
C VAL A 138 28.18 31.34 -3.69
N GLU A 139 27.34 31.63 -4.66
CA GLU A 139 27.63 32.51 -5.77
C GLU A 139 27.79 33.96 -5.32
N GLU A 140 26.86 34.45 -4.48
CA GLU A 140 26.94 35.76 -3.81
C GLU A 140 28.21 35.89 -2.97
N GLY A 141 28.58 34.85 -2.23
CA GLY A 141 29.80 34.83 -1.45
C GLY A 141 31.07 34.97 -2.33
N LYS A 142 31.13 34.34 -3.49
CA LYS A 142 32.23 34.46 -4.45
C LYS A 142 32.31 35.85 -5.06
N VAL A 143 31.19 36.48 -5.35
CA VAL A 143 31.13 37.85 -5.88
C VAL A 143 31.69 38.83 -4.84
N LEU A 144 31.24 38.75 -3.60
CA LEU A 144 31.71 39.59 -2.50
C LEU A 144 33.23 39.41 -2.25
N GLU A 145 33.72 38.17 -2.28
CA GLU A 145 35.13 37.88 -2.15
C GLU A 145 35.94 38.49 -3.30
N GLY A 146 35.40 38.43 -4.52
CA GLY A 146 36.00 39.09 -5.69
C GLY A 146 36.09 40.61 -5.56
N GLU A 147 35.05 41.25 -5.09
CA GLU A 147 35.00 42.70 -4.83
C GLU A 147 35.99 43.13 -3.71
N LEU A 148 36.05 42.37 -2.63
CA LEU A 148 36.99 42.61 -1.53
C LEU A 148 38.47 42.50 -2.01
N LYS A 149 38.81 41.48 -2.81
CA LYS A 149 40.11 41.33 -3.41
C LYS A 149 40.45 42.47 -4.39
N GLY A 150 39.45 42.93 -5.14
CA GLY A 150 39.57 44.07 -6.06
C GLY A 150 39.85 45.40 -5.31
N THR A 151 39.14 45.65 -4.25
CA THR A 151 39.32 46.86 -3.42
C THR A 151 40.65 46.81 -2.66
N ALA A 152 41.02 45.66 -2.12
CA ALA A 152 42.33 45.47 -1.47
C ALA A 152 43.52 45.75 -2.42
N LYS A 153 43.46 45.23 -3.66
CA LYS A 153 44.48 45.54 -4.69
C LYS A 153 44.53 47.01 -5.08
N LYS A 154 43.39 47.68 -5.12
CA LYS A 154 43.31 49.09 -5.42
C LYS A 154 43.91 49.95 -4.31
N ALA A 155 43.64 49.60 -3.07
CA ALA A 155 44.26 50.22 -1.91
C ALA A 155 45.75 50.02 -1.84
N GLU A 156 46.27 48.83 -2.11
CA GLU A 156 47.68 48.52 -2.18
C GLU A 156 48.42 49.33 -3.29
N LYS A 157 47.78 49.51 -4.41
CA LYS A 157 48.31 50.33 -5.51
C LYS A 157 48.44 51.80 -5.15
N ILE A 158 47.47 52.34 -4.38
CA ILE A 158 47.49 53.73 -3.88
C ILE A 158 48.61 53.95 -2.86
N ILE A 159 48.88 52.98 -1.98
CA ILE A 159 49.89 53.06 -0.95
C ILE A 159 51.32 52.99 -1.56
N LYS A 160 51.49 52.30 -2.69
CA LYS A 160 52.76 52.12 -3.39
C LYS A 160 53.11 53.26 -4.36
N SER A 161 52.16 54.17 -4.60
CA SER A 161 52.34 55.33 -5.47
C SER A 161 52.69 56.56 -4.64
#